data_31103fc88a8caf233229c083905812c2
#
_entry.id   31103fc88a8caf233229c083905812c2
#
_cell.length_a   1.000
_cell.length_b   1.000
_cell.length_c   1.000
_cell.angle_alpha   90.00
_cell.angle_beta   90.00
_cell.angle_gamma   90.00
#
_symmetry.space_group_name_H-M   'P 1'
#
loop_
_entity.id
_entity.type
_entity.pdbx_description
1 polymer ?
#
loop_
_entity_poly.entity_id
_entity_poly.type
_entity_poly.pdbx_seq_one_letter_code
_entity_poly.pdbx_strand_id
1 'polypeptide(L)'
;MYKRQGDDRSIKEGDTIKRTNAIVDVPVGKELLGRVVDGLGNPIDGKGKLSVKSRKRVEVKAPGIIPRQSVNEPMQTGLKSIDSLIPIGRGQRELIIGDRQTGKTAVAIDAIINQKKINESSDEKKKLYCVYVAIGQKRSTVAQITKTLEEAGALKYTTIVAATASDSA
;
A
#
# COMPACT_ATOMS: atom_id res chain seq x y z
N MET A 1 18.51 7.25 -19.02
CA MET A 1 18.42 8.10 -17.81
C MET A 1 18.50 7.18 -16.59
N TYR A 2 19.58 7.25 -15.82
CA TYR A 2 19.73 6.40 -14.63
C TYR A 2 19.06 7.12 -13.47
N LYS A 3 17.95 6.57 -12.97
CA LYS A 3 17.30 7.10 -11.76
C LYS A 3 18.08 6.61 -10.54
N ARG A 4 18.59 7.53 -9.73
CA ARG A 4 19.10 7.25 -8.39
C ARG A 4 17.91 6.89 -7.49
N GLN A 5 18.04 5.82 -6.76
CA GLN A 5 17.05 5.44 -5.75
C GLN A 5 17.80 5.23 -4.43
N GLY A 6 17.47 6.04 -3.44
CA GLY A 6 18.07 6.00 -2.12
C GLY A 6 18.64 7.35 -1.67
N ASP A 7 19.21 7.37 -0.46
CA ASP A 7 19.86 8.55 0.12
C ASP A 7 21.21 8.81 -0.59
N ASP A 8 21.34 9.96 -1.21
CA ASP A 8 22.54 10.38 -1.95
C ASP A 8 23.59 11.09 -1.07
N ARG A 9 23.25 11.38 0.19
CA ARG A 9 24.12 12.11 1.13
C ARG A 9 25.42 11.38 1.45
N SER A 10 25.42 10.07 1.29
CA SER A 10 26.61 9.23 1.54
C SER A 10 27.55 9.12 0.34
N ILE A 11 27.15 9.60 -0.85
CA ILE A 11 27.93 9.46 -2.09
C ILE A 11 28.85 10.69 -2.24
N LYS A 12 30.16 10.39 -2.38
CA LYS A 12 31.21 11.41 -2.52
C LYS A 12 31.88 11.31 -3.90
N GLU A 13 32.56 12.39 -4.27
CA GLU A 13 33.42 12.40 -5.45
C GLU A 13 34.52 11.33 -5.30
N GLY A 14 34.71 10.55 -6.35
CA GLY A 14 35.69 9.44 -6.34
C GLY A 14 35.11 8.08 -5.94
N ASP A 15 33.85 7.99 -5.53
CA ASP A 15 33.21 6.71 -5.21
C ASP A 15 33.07 5.83 -6.46
N THR A 16 33.28 4.54 -6.28
CA THR A 16 33.16 3.55 -7.35
C THR A 16 31.70 3.21 -7.62
N ILE A 17 31.23 3.43 -8.83
CA ILE A 17 29.88 3.05 -9.29
C ILE A 17 29.97 1.72 -10.05
N LYS A 18 29.19 0.71 -9.58
CA LYS A 18 29.05 -0.58 -10.25
C LYS A 18 27.64 -0.77 -10.79
N ARG A 19 27.54 -1.25 -12.03
CA ARG A 19 26.26 -1.61 -12.64
C ARG A 19 25.72 -2.89 -11.99
N THR A 20 24.50 -2.88 -11.51
CA THR A 20 23.86 -4.05 -10.89
C THR A 20 23.35 -5.07 -11.90
N ASN A 21 23.19 -4.68 -13.18
CA ASN A 21 22.56 -5.46 -14.25
C ASN A 21 21.12 -5.95 -13.93
N ALA A 22 20.51 -5.40 -12.91
CA ALA A 22 19.15 -5.70 -12.50
C ALA A 22 18.24 -4.49 -12.74
N ILE A 23 17.02 -4.74 -13.19
CA ILE A 23 15.95 -3.73 -13.26
C ILE A 23 15.34 -3.65 -11.86
N VAL A 24 14.89 -2.45 -11.48
CA VAL A 24 14.27 -2.21 -10.17
C VAL A 24 13.05 -3.12 -9.99
N ASP A 25 13.07 -3.90 -8.93
CA ASP A 25 12.04 -4.83 -8.56
C ASP A 25 11.68 -4.68 -7.07
N VAL A 26 10.51 -5.16 -6.71
CA VAL A 26 9.99 -5.14 -5.33
C VAL A 26 9.56 -6.53 -4.90
N PRO A 27 9.68 -6.85 -3.61
CA PRO A 27 9.15 -8.09 -3.07
C PRO A 27 7.62 -8.13 -3.25
N VAL A 28 7.09 -9.29 -3.57
CA VAL A 28 5.66 -9.53 -3.71
C VAL A 28 5.27 -10.84 -3.03
N GLY A 29 4.09 -10.85 -2.40
CA GLY A 29 3.58 -12.06 -1.76
C GLY A 29 2.77 -11.75 -0.49
N LYS A 30 2.17 -12.80 0.07
CA LYS A 30 1.38 -12.70 1.32
C LYS A 30 2.26 -12.36 2.53
N GLU A 31 3.57 -12.55 2.42
CA GLU A 31 4.56 -12.23 3.44
C GLU A 31 4.67 -10.71 3.74
N LEU A 32 4.13 -9.88 2.86
CA LEU A 32 4.00 -8.44 3.06
C LEU A 32 2.81 -8.05 3.95
N LEU A 33 1.86 -8.94 4.15
CA LEU A 33 0.70 -8.65 5.01
C LEU A 33 1.15 -8.48 6.46
N GLY A 34 0.62 -7.47 7.11
CA GLY A 34 1.01 -7.10 8.47
C GLY A 34 2.31 -6.31 8.59
N ARG A 35 2.91 -5.92 7.46
CA ARG A 35 4.20 -5.24 7.43
C ARG A 35 4.08 -3.79 6.97
N VAL A 36 5.04 -2.98 7.44
CA VAL A 36 5.24 -1.61 6.93
C VAL A 36 6.56 -1.59 6.16
N VAL A 37 6.48 -1.18 4.90
CA VAL A 37 7.61 -1.19 3.98
C VAL A 37 7.80 0.19 3.33
N ASP A 38 9.01 0.43 2.82
CA ASP A 38 9.30 1.60 1.99
C ASP A 38 8.79 1.43 0.54
N GLY A 39 9.03 2.42 -0.32
CA GLY A 39 8.64 2.37 -1.73
C GLY A 39 9.34 1.28 -2.55
N LEU A 40 10.44 0.71 -2.05
CA LEU A 40 11.16 -0.41 -2.65
C LEU A 40 10.83 -1.77 -2.02
N GLY A 41 9.93 -1.77 -1.03
CA GLY A 41 9.52 -2.97 -0.32
C GLY A 41 10.47 -3.42 0.78
N ASN A 42 11.40 -2.57 1.22
CA ASN A 42 12.23 -2.86 2.38
C ASN A 42 11.41 -2.62 3.67
N PRO A 43 11.48 -3.51 4.66
CA PRO A 43 10.74 -3.35 5.91
C PRO A 43 11.31 -2.20 6.73
N ILE A 44 10.42 -1.34 7.22
CA ILE A 44 10.74 -0.20 8.10
C ILE A 44 10.04 -0.29 9.46
N ASP A 45 9.40 -1.41 9.75
CA ASP A 45 8.60 -1.67 10.95
C ASP A 45 9.40 -2.27 12.12
N GLY A 46 10.70 -2.47 11.97
CA GLY A 46 11.55 -3.07 13.00
C GLY A 46 11.34 -4.59 13.23
N LYS A 47 10.43 -5.22 12.48
CA LYS A 47 10.11 -6.66 12.62
C LYS A 47 11.09 -7.59 11.86
N GLY A 48 12.25 -7.08 11.45
CA GLY A 48 13.27 -7.86 10.74
C GLY A 48 13.00 -8.03 9.24
N LYS A 49 13.90 -8.77 8.57
CA LYS A 49 13.88 -8.96 7.11
C LYS A 49 12.64 -9.73 6.65
N LEU A 50 12.15 -9.41 5.45
CA LEU A 50 11.08 -10.15 4.78
C LEU A 50 11.65 -11.43 4.16
N SER A 51 11.03 -12.56 4.44
CA SER A 51 11.34 -13.85 3.78
C SER A 51 10.44 -14.02 2.55
N VAL A 52 10.75 -13.27 1.49
CA VAL A 52 9.92 -13.23 0.28
C VAL A 52 10.44 -14.22 -0.75
N LYS A 53 9.54 -14.99 -1.34
CA LYS A 53 9.86 -16.02 -2.36
C LYS A 53 9.94 -15.46 -3.77
N SER A 54 9.27 -14.35 -4.06
CA SER A 54 9.20 -13.78 -5.40
C SER A 54 9.33 -12.26 -5.40
N ARG A 55 9.87 -11.73 -6.51
CA ARG A 55 10.00 -10.29 -6.75
C ARG A 55 9.41 -9.96 -8.12
N LYS A 56 8.84 -8.76 -8.29
CA LYS A 56 8.32 -8.28 -9.57
C LYS A 56 8.88 -6.91 -9.90
N ARG A 57 9.03 -6.63 -11.19
CA ARG A 57 9.45 -5.31 -11.68
C ARG A 57 8.45 -4.24 -11.26
N VAL A 58 8.96 -3.06 -10.89
CA VAL A 58 8.13 -1.91 -10.49
C VAL A 58 7.42 -1.32 -11.71
N GLU A 59 8.13 -1.15 -12.83
CA GLU A 59 7.55 -0.59 -14.04
C GLU A 59 6.97 -1.70 -14.92
N VAL A 60 5.65 -1.84 -14.88
CA VAL A 60 4.90 -2.76 -15.75
C VAL A 60 3.87 -1.95 -16.52
N LYS A 61 3.80 -2.17 -17.85
CA LYS A 61 2.79 -1.55 -18.70
C LYS A 61 1.40 -1.99 -18.25
N ALA A 62 0.52 -1.03 -17.97
CA ALA A 62 -0.85 -1.33 -17.62
C ALA A 62 -1.58 -2.06 -18.77
N PRO A 63 -2.51 -3.00 -18.45
CA PRO A 63 -3.32 -3.65 -19.47
C PRO A 63 -4.20 -2.64 -20.21
N GLY A 64 -4.37 -2.83 -21.52
CA GLY A 64 -5.26 -2.03 -22.34
C GLY A 64 -6.74 -2.23 -21.97
N ILE A 65 -7.62 -1.63 -22.74
CA ILE A 65 -9.08 -1.66 -22.47
C ILE A 65 -9.64 -3.08 -22.62
N ILE A 66 -9.23 -3.81 -23.66
CA ILE A 66 -9.79 -5.13 -24.01
C ILE A 66 -9.62 -6.18 -22.89
N PRO A 67 -8.44 -6.33 -22.25
CA PRO A 67 -8.25 -7.33 -21.21
C PRO A 67 -8.81 -6.91 -19.83
N ARG A 68 -9.40 -5.73 -19.72
CA ARG A 68 -9.99 -5.26 -18.45
C ARG A 68 -11.40 -5.83 -18.27
N GLN A 69 -11.63 -6.39 -17.09
CA GLN A 69 -12.97 -6.81 -16.68
C GLN A 69 -13.79 -5.61 -16.18
N SER A 70 -15.08 -5.58 -16.50
CA SER A 70 -16.01 -4.59 -15.96
C SER A 70 -16.17 -4.74 -14.46
N VAL A 71 -16.36 -3.62 -13.75
CA VAL A 71 -16.65 -3.60 -12.31
C VAL A 71 -18.07 -4.09 -12.10
N ASN A 72 -18.23 -5.25 -11.48
CA ASN A 72 -19.53 -5.91 -11.26
C ASN A 72 -19.69 -6.49 -9.84
N GLU A 73 -18.67 -6.42 -9.00
CA GLU A 73 -18.74 -6.89 -7.63
C GLU A 73 -18.71 -5.70 -6.65
N PRO A 74 -19.69 -5.56 -5.74
CA PRO A 74 -19.69 -4.48 -4.77
C PRO A 74 -18.57 -4.66 -3.75
N MET A 75 -17.94 -3.54 -3.38
CA MET A 75 -17.04 -3.45 -2.24
C MET A 75 -17.78 -2.78 -1.07
N GLN A 76 -18.00 -3.51 -0.02
CA GLN A 76 -18.65 -3.00 1.19
C GLN A 76 -17.63 -2.19 2.01
N THR A 77 -17.76 -0.87 2.02
CA THR A 77 -16.89 0.00 2.81
C THR A 77 -17.27 0.00 4.29
N GLY A 78 -18.50 -0.38 4.63
CA GLY A 78 -19.07 -0.29 5.97
C GLY A 78 -19.54 1.11 6.35
N LEU A 79 -19.39 2.08 5.45
CA LEU A 79 -19.89 3.44 5.62
C LEU A 79 -21.26 3.54 4.97
N LYS A 80 -22.31 3.65 5.79
CA LYS A 80 -23.71 3.61 5.34
C LYS A 80 -24.01 4.60 4.21
N SER A 81 -23.50 5.82 4.31
CA SER A 81 -23.72 6.86 3.29
C SER A 81 -23.09 6.50 1.93
N ILE A 82 -21.95 5.84 1.94
CA ILE A 82 -21.27 5.40 0.71
C ILE A 82 -21.98 4.17 0.15
N ASP A 83 -22.13 3.13 0.98
CA ASP A 83 -22.64 1.84 0.53
C ASP A 83 -24.12 1.92 0.05
N SER A 84 -24.90 2.88 0.57
CA SER A 84 -26.30 3.04 0.19
C SER A 84 -26.56 4.00 -0.96
N LEU A 85 -25.76 5.07 -1.08
CA LEU A 85 -26.01 6.14 -2.06
C LEU A 85 -25.04 6.11 -3.24
N ILE A 86 -23.78 5.74 -3.00
CA ILE A 86 -22.72 5.77 -4.01
C ILE A 86 -21.87 4.49 -3.85
N PRO A 87 -22.46 3.30 -4.11
CA PRO A 87 -21.76 2.04 -3.89
C PRO A 87 -20.51 1.94 -4.75
N ILE A 88 -19.41 1.49 -4.13
CA ILE A 88 -18.11 1.29 -4.78
C ILE A 88 -17.98 -0.17 -5.18
N GLY A 89 -17.45 -0.44 -6.35
CA GLY A 89 -17.16 -1.78 -6.84
C GLY A 89 -15.70 -2.18 -6.70
N ARG A 90 -15.44 -3.46 -6.61
CA ARG A 90 -14.07 -4.01 -6.61
C ARG A 90 -13.38 -3.68 -7.92
N GLY A 91 -12.21 -3.05 -7.85
CA GLY A 91 -11.46 -2.58 -9.00
C GLY A 91 -11.84 -1.18 -9.48
N GLN A 92 -12.83 -0.53 -8.87
CA GLN A 92 -13.19 0.84 -9.13
C GLN A 92 -12.11 1.80 -8.64
N ARG A 93 -11.95 2.93 -9.34
CA ARG A 93 -11.03 4.01 -8.97
C ARG A 93 -11.85 5.18 -8.46
N GLU A 94 -11.63 5.54 -7.19
CA GLU A 94 -12.34 6.62 -6.51
C GLU A 94 -11.39 7.74 -6.11
N LEU A 95 -11.89 8.97 -6.13
CA LEU A 95 -11.21 10.15 -5.64
C LEU A 95 -11.86 10.63 -4.36
N ILE A 96 -11.07 10.71 -3.27
CA ILE A 96 -11.48 11.33 -2.01
C ILE A 96 -10.76 12.67 -1.91
N ILE A 97 -11.49 13.75 -2.11
CA ILE A 97 -10.96 15.12 -2.09
C ILE A 97 -11.63 15.96 -1.00
N GLY A 98 -10.91 16.92 -0.45
CA GLY A 98 -11.37 17.86 0.57
C GLY A 98 -10.21 18.59 1.23
N ASP A 99 -10.50 19.57 2.05
CA ASP A 99 -9.51 20.35 2.80
C ASP A 99 -8.79 19.54 3.87
N ARG A 100 -7.82 20.17 4.54
CA ARG A 100 -7.11 19.53 5.66
C ARG A 100 -8.10 19.17 6.77
N GLN A 101 -7.90 18.00 7.40
CA GLN A 101 -8.68 17.52 8.56
C GLN A 101 -10.17 17.27 8.29
N THR A 102 -10.59 17.11 7.05
CA THR A 102 -11.99 16.81 6.67
C THR A 102 -12.34 15.32 6.72
N GLY A 103 -11.48 14.47 7.27
CA GLY A 103 -11.78 13.04 7.45
C GLY A 103 -11.44 12.14 6.26
N LYS A 104 -10.74 12.64 5.22
CA LYS A 104 -10.36 11.82 4.04
C LYS A 104 -9.66 10.51 4.40
N THR A 105 -8.67 10.60 5.27
CA THR A 105 -7.93 9.43 5.75
C THR A 105 -8.81 8.50 6.59
N ALA A 106 -9.72 9.06 7.40
CA ALA A 106 -10.65 8.28 8.20
C ALA A 106 -11.54 7.38 7.33
N VAL A 107 -12.09 7.91 6.24
CA VAL A 107 -12.88 7.13 5.28
C VAL A 107 -12.09 5.92 4.75
N ALA A 108 -10.83 6.12 4.38
CA ALA A 108 -9.98 5.04 3.88
C ALA A 108 -9.65 4.01 4.97
N ILE A 109 -9.32 4.45 6.18
CA ILE A 109 -9.00 3.58 7.31
C ILE A 109 -10.23 2.78 7.77
N ASP A 110 -11.38 3.42 7.87
CA ASP A 110 -12.63 2.75 8.24
C ASP A 110 -13.02 1.70 7.20
N ALA A 111 -12.88 2.00 5.91
CA ALA A 111 -13.10 1.03 4.85
C ALA A 111 -12.18 -0.20 4.99
N ILE A 112 -10.91 -0.03 5.38
CA ILE A 112 -9.98 -1.13 5.65
C ILE A 112 -10.42 -1.92 6.88
N ILE A 113 -10.75 -1.26 7.99
CA ILE A 113 -11.16 -1.90 9.25
C ILE A 113 -12.43 -2.73 9.03
N ASN A 114 -13.38 -2.20 8.28
CA ASN A 114 -14.66 -2.87 8.02
C ASN A 114 -14.53 -4.14 7.17
N GLN A 115 -13.40 -4.39 6.51
CA GLN A 115 -13.14 -5.66 5.81
C GLN A 115 -12.88 -6.83 6.77
N LYS A 116 -12.74 -6.61 8.07
CA LYS A 116 -12.40 -7.65 9.05
C LYS A 116 -13.35 -8.84 8.99
N LYS A 117 -14.66 -8.60 9.04
CA LYS A 117 -15.67 -9.67 8.98
C LYS A 117 -15.60 -10.49 7.70
N ILE A 118 -15.35 -9.84 6.55
CA ILE A 118 -15.22 -10.53 5.26
C ILE A 118 -13.95 -11.36 5.24
N ASN A 119 -12.88 -10.84 5.80
CA ASN A 119 -11.58 -11.51 5.84
C ASN A 119 -11.50 -12.65 6.88
N GLU A 120 -12.41 -12.72 7.84
CA GLU A 120 -12.58 -13.84 8.77
C GLU A 120 -13.29 -15.02 8.11
N SER A 121 -13.91 -14.85 6.95
CA SER A 121 -14.52 -15.93 6.17
C SER A 121 -13.48 -16.95 5.72
N SER A 122 -13.89 -18.21 5.65
CA SER A 122 -13.06 -19.29 5.11
C SER A 122 -12.90 -19.23 3.58
N ASP A 123 -13.76 -18.50 2.89
CA ASP A 123 -13.72 -18.37 1.42
C ASP A 123 -12.64 -17.36 1.01
N GLU A 124 -11.52 -17.88 0.53
CA GLU A 124 -10.37 -17.07 0.10
C GLU A 124 -10.71 -16.11 -1.06
N LYS A 125 -11.69 -16.45 -1.91
CA LYS A 125 -12.12 -15.60 -3.03
C LYS A 125 -12.84 -14.33 -2.58
N LYS A 126 -13.47 -14.37 -1.43
CA LYS A 126 -14.19 -13.22 -0.86
C LYS A 126 -13.28 -12.28 -0.10
N LYS A 127 -12.10 -12.75 0.35
CA LYS A 127 -11.18 -11.92 1.11
C LYS A 127 -10.70 -10.71 0.32
N LEU A 128 -10.54 -9.60 1.02
CA LEU A 128 -10.03 -8.35 0.48
C LEU A 128 -8.73 -8.00 1.21
N TYR A 129 -7.61 -8.14 0.52
CA TYR A 129 -6.32 -7.70 1.01
C TYR A 129 -6.14 -6.20 0.70
N CYS A 130 -5.69 -5.46 1.69
CA CYS A 130 -5.59 -4.01 1.61
C CYS A 130 -4.13 -3.57 1.50
N VAL A 131 -3.89 -2.52 0.73
CA VAL A 131 -2.59 -1.84 0.67
C VAL A 131 -2.84 -0.36 0.92
N TYR A 132 -2.27 0.15 2.01
CA TYR A 132 -2.30 1.58 2.31
C TYR A 132 -0.99 2.22 1.88
N VAL A 133 -1.06 3.17 0.95
CA VAL A 133 0.12 3.87 0.42
C VAL A 133 0.17 5.28 0.99
N ALA A 134 1.14 5.54 1.85
CA ALA A 134 1.38 6.84 2.46
C ALA A 134 2.48 7.59 1.71
N ILE A 135 2.12 8.64 0.96
CA ILE A 135 3.06 9.46 0.19
C ILE A 135 3.12 10.85 0.79
N GLY A 136 4.33 11.33 1.11
CA GLY A 136 4.56 12.67 1.65
C GLY A 136 3.99 12.91 3.06
N GLN A 137 3.54 11.88 3.75
CA GLN A 137 3.02 11.96 5.11
C GLN A 137 4.16 11.99 6.15
N LYS A 138 3.89 12.58 7.31
CA LYS A 138 4.83 12.52 8.44
C LYS A 138 4.95 11.09 8.98
N ARG A 139 6.15 10.68 9.40
CA ARG A 139 6.38 9.36 10.02
C ARG A 139 5.48 9.09 11.22
N SER A 140 5.21 10.11 12.05
CA SER A 140 4.29 10.01 13.18
C SER A 140 2.86 9.67 12.76
N THR A 141 2.38 10.22 11.64
CA THR A 141 1.06 9.92 11.09
C THR A 141 0.99 8.47 10.62
N VAL A 142 2.01 8.00 9.90
CA VAL A 142 2.09 6.60 9.47
C VAL A 142 2.12 5.64 10.66
N ALA A 143 2.90 5.97 11.69
CA ALA A 143 2.96 5.17 12.92
C ALA A 143 1.59 5.12 13.63
N GLN A 144 0.87 6.23 13.70
CA GLN A 144 -0.47 6.28 14.29
C GLN A 144 -1.47 5.43 13.50
N ILE A 145 -1.46 5.52 12.17
CA ILE A 145 -2.30 4.69 11.30
C ILE A 145 -1.98 3.20 11.50
N THR A 146 -0.71 2.85 11.53
CA THR A 146 -0.27 1.47 11.78
C THR A 146 -0.82 0.95 13.10
N LYS A 147 -0.71 1.74 14.17
CA LYS A 147 -1.23 1.40 15.50
C LYS A 147 -2.76 1.22 15.48
N THR A 148 -3.49 2.14 14.84
CA THR A 148 -4.95 2.06 14.70
C THR A 148 -5.37 0.77 13.98
N LEU A 149 -4.71 0.41 12.89
CA LEU A 149 -5.00 -0.81 12.14
C LEU A 149 -4.61 -2.08 12.93
N GLU A 150 -3.55 -2.03 13.73
CA GLU A 150 -3.12 -3.13 14.60
C GLU A 150 -4.13 -3.37 15.73
N GLU A 151 -4.53 -2.32 16.43
CA GLU A 151 -5.54 -2.38 17.51
C GLU A 151 -6.90 -2.88 17.00
N ALA A 152 -7.30 -2.49 15.79
CA ALA A 152 -8.51 -3.01 15.14
C ALA A 152 -8.35 -4.45 14.62
N GLY A 153 -7.13 -5.00 14.62
CA GLY A 153 -6.83 -6.32 14.05
C GLY A 153 -6.84 -6.36 12.51
N ALA A 154 -6.88 -5.20 11.87
CA ALA A 154 -6.93 -5.04 10.42
C ALA A 154 -5.54 -5.13 9.76
N LEU A 155 -4.47 -4.95 10.52
CA LEU A 155 -3.11 -5.04 9.99
C LEU A 155 -2.79 -6.42 9.40
N LYS A 156 -3.41 -7.49 9.91
CA LYS A 156 -3.18 -8.88 9.45
C LYS A 156 -3.44 -9.10 7.95
N TYR A 157 -4.32 -8.33 7.35
CA TYR A 157 -4.65 -8.39 5.92
C TYR A 157 -4.29 -7.10 5.18
N THR A 158 -3.51 -6.22 5.82
CA THR A 158 -3.12 -4.93 5.26
C THR A 158 -1.59 -4.84 5.17
N THR A 159 -1.10 -4.28 4.07
CA THR A 159 0.30 -3.85 3.91
C THR A 159 0.34 -2.34 3.88
N ILE A 160 1.28 -1.73 4.59
CA ILE A 160 1.49 -0.28 4.54
C ILE A 160 2.77 -0.01 3.77
N VAL A 161 2.67 0.79 2.71
CA VAL A 161 3.82 1.27 1.93
C VAL A 161 4.00 2.75 2.26
N ALA A 162 5.13 3.11 2.84
CA ALA A 162 5.38 4.48 3.28
C ALA A 162 6.57 5.09 2.53
N ALA A 163 6.28 6.18 1.80
CA ALA A 163 7.26 7.12 1.27
C ALA A 163 7.03 8.45 1.99
N THR A 164 7.71 8.62 3.13
CA THR A 164 7.46 9.75 4.03
C THR A 164 8.10 11.05 3.51
N ALA A 165 7.65 12.19 4.01
CA ALA A 165 8.19 13.50 3.63
C ALA A 165 9.70 13.68 3.94
N SER A 166 10.29 12.81 4.75
CA SER A 166 11.72 12.81 5.08
C SER A 166 12.55 11.84 4.23
N ASP A 167 11.92 11.04 3.39
CA ASP A 167 12.63 10.13 2.51
C ASP A 167 13.10 10.87 1.25
N SER A 168 14.18 10.39 0.65
CA SER A 168 14.71 10.96 -0.58
C SER A 168 13.73 10.76 -1.76
N ALA A 169 13.65 11.75 -2.63
CA ALA A 169 12.81 11.73 -3.82
C ALA A 169 13.27 10.68 -4.86
#